data_6406bbf57796fc3ac16ceae4ad8969b3
#
_entry.id   6406bbf57796fc3ac16ceae4ad8969b3
#
_cell.length_a   1.000
_cell.length_b   1.000
_cell.length_c   1.000
_cell.angle_alpha   90.00
_cell.angle_beta   90.00
_cell.angle_gamma   90.00
#
_symmetry.space_group_name_H-M   'P 1'
#
loop_
_entity.id
_entity.type
_entity.pdbx_description
1 polymer ?
#
loop_
_entity_poly.entity_id
_entity_poly.type
_entity_poly.pdbx_seq_one_letter_code
_entity_poly.pdbx_strand_id
1 'polypeptide(L)'
;MQRAKKYIGLVFTNLLLFTAVYCQPPETIIKVQAMDMARAVLAKDVDKIVTYMPPKLVENAGGKEKMMMARDTMNKYMKQFGAEIKKVTIGNPGKIISYKKQLQTTVPQTTEASFLGNAVILQSTLIAISDDGGKHWYFVDTSIYRGEKIKSALPELSPELVIPPPSMPKIISNQ
;
A
#
# COMPACT_ATOMS: atom_id res chain seq x y z
N MET A 1 -26.40 -56.28 55.14
CA MET A 1 -25.14 -55.71 54.61
C MET A 1 -25.39 -55.20 53.19
N GLN A 2 -25.68 -53.88 53.06
CA GLN A 2 -25.88 -53.23 51.74
C GLN A 2 -24.69 -52.33 51.44
N ARG A 3 -24.00 -52.64 50.36
CA ARG A 3 -22.88 -51.83 49.87
C ARG A 3 -23.44 -50.71 48.97
N ALA A 4 -23.33 -49.49 49.41
CA ALA A 4 -23.64 -48.31 48.59
C ALA A 4 -22.55 -48.10 47.57
N LYS A 5 -22.91 -48.12 46.27
CA LYS A 5 -22.01 -47.74 45.16
C LYS A 5 -22.11 -46.19 44.99
N LYS A 6 -20.99 -45.50 45.28
CA LYS A 6 -20.81 -44.07 44.95
C LYS A 6 -20.57 -43.93 43.46
N TYR A 7 -21.47 -43.26 42.74
CA TYR A 7 -21.25 -42.81 41.37
C TYR A 7 -20.61 -41.42 41.46
N ILE A 8 -19.35 -41.34 41.03
CA ILE A 8 -18.64 -40.08 40.83
C ILE A 8 -19.01 -39.61 39.44
N GLY A 9 -19.89 -38.59 39.33
CA GLY A 9 -20.23 -37.93 38.08
C GLY A 9 -19.07 -37.00 37.69
N LEU A 10 -18.39 -37.34 36.57
CA LEU A 10 -17.36 -36.52 35.95
C LEU A 10 -18.08 -35.42 35.14
N VAL A 11 -18.15 -34.21 35.71
CA VAL A 11 -18.65 -33.04 35.00
C VAL A 11 -17.53 -32.55 34.09
N PHE A 12 -17.61 -32.86 32.79
CA PHE A 12 -16.78 -32.28 31.74
C PHE A 12 -17.26 -30.84 31.48
N THR A 13 -16.61 -29.87 32.11
CA THR A 13 -16.81 -28.46 31.81
C THR A 13 -16.12 -28.16 30.47
N ASN A 14 -16.90 -28.12 29.40
CA ASN A 14 -16.42 -27.70 28.08
C ASN A 14 -16.16 -26.20 28.08
N LEU A 15 -14.91 -25.79 28.37
CA LEU A 15 -14.47 -24.41 28.31
C LEU A 15 -14.28 -24.06 26.83
N LEU A 16 -15.36 -23.55 26.18
CA LEU A 16 -15.31 -22.95 24.85
C LEU A 16 -14.43 -21.70 24.92
N LEU A 17 -13.16 -21.84 24.59
CA LEU A 17 -12.25 -20.72 24.32
C LEU A 17 -12.75 -20.03 23.05
N PHE A 18 -13.58 -18.99 23.21
CA PHE A 18 -13.86 -18.02 22.15
C PHE A 18 -12.53 -17.27 21.89
N THR A 19 -11.76 -17.73 20.92
CA THR A 19 -10.69 -16.91 20.33
C THR A 19 -11.36 -15.79 19.56
N ALA A 20 -11.46 -14.61 20.18
CA ALA A 20 -11.82 -13.41 19.47
C ALA A 20 -10.76 -13.19 18.40
N VAL A 21 -11.09 -13.49 17.15
CA VAL A 21 -10.28 -13.10 16.00
C VAL A 21 -10.33 -11.57 15.98
N TYR A 22 -9.30 -10.92 16.51
CA TYR A 22 -9.11 -9.48 16.38
C TYR A 22 -8.90 -9.18 14.89
N CYS A 23 -9.99 -8.90 14.18
CA CYS A 23 -9.91 -8.36 12.83
C CYS A 23 -9.35 -6.95 12.96
N GLN A 24 -8.13 -6.73 12.47
CA GLN A 24 -7.55 -5.38 12.46
C GLN A 24 -8.43 -4.46 11.60
N PRO A 25 -8.62 -3.20 12.01
CA PRO A 25 -9.33 -2.23 11.20
C PRO A 25 -8.71 -2.16 9.79
N PRO A 26 -9.53 -2.12 8.74
CA PRO A 26 -9.03 -2.10 7.35
C PRO A 26 -8.02 -0.99 7.10
N GLU A 27 -8.18 0.17 7.73
CA GLU A 27 -7.28 1.31 7.64
C GLU A 27 -5.88 0.98 8.17
N THR A 28 -5.79 0.16 9.22
CA THR A 28 -4.52 -0.32 9.77
C THR A 28 -3.80 -1.22 8.76
N ILE A 29 -4.53 -2.15 8.13
CA ILE A 29 -3.98 -3.07 7.12
C ILE A 29 -3.44 -2.26 5.93
N ILE A 30 -4.23 -1.31 5.42
CA ILE A 30 -3.82 -0.43 4.32
C ILE A 30 -2.53 0.30 4.67
N LYS A 31 -2.49 0.93 5.84
CA LYS A 31 -1.34 1.71 6.28
C LYS A 31 -0.09 0.86 6.43
N VAL A 32 -0.20 -0.33 7.03
CA VAL A 32 0.92 -1.26 7.20
C VAL A 32 1.46 -1.71 5.84
N GLN A 33 0.60 -2.07 4.90
CA GLN A 33 1.03 -2.50 3.56
C GLN A 33 1.61 -1.35 2.74
N ALA A 34 1.05 -0.13 2.81
CA ALA A 34 1.62 1.05 2.17
C ALA A 34 3.02 1.40 2.74
N MET A 35 3.21 1.27 4.06
CA MET A 35 4.52 1.44 4.70
C MET A 35 5.52 0.35 4.28
N ASP A 36 5.06 -0.89 4.09
CA ASP A 36 5.90 -1.98 3.61
C ASP A 36 6.35 -1.73 2.17
N MET A 37 5.45 -1.29 1.30
CA MET A 37 5.78 -0.84 -0.06
C MET A 37 6.77 0.35 -0.03
N ALA A 38 6.56 1.33 0.84
CA ALA A 38 7.47 2.48 0.97
C ALA A 38 8.88 2.04 1.40
N ARG A 39 9.01 1.07 2.31
CA ARG A 39 10.30 0.46 2.66
C ARG A 39 10.96 -0.23 1.47
N ALA A 40 10.19 -0.98 0.67
CA ALA A 40 10.68 -1.60 -0.54
C ALA A 40 11.19 -0.57 -1.57
N VAL A 41 10.51 0.58 -1.69
CA VAL A 41 10.97 1.70 -2.54
C VAL A 41 12.31 2.24 -2.08
N LEU A 42 12.49 2.47 -0.77
CA LEU A 42 13.75 2.93 -0.19
C LEU A 42 14.89 1.91 -0.35
N ALA A 43 14.56 0.63 -0.17
CA ALA A 43 15.51 -0.48 -0.37
C ALA A 43 15.80 -0.78 -1.85
N LYS A 44 15.06 -0.16 -2.79
CA LYS A 44 15.10 -0.45 -4.23
C LYS A 44 14.73 -1.91 -4.56
N ASP A 45 13.97 -2.56 -3.70
CA ASP A 45 13.49 -3.94 -3.85
C ASP A 45 12.33 -3.98 -4.86
N VAL A 46 12.67 -4.18 -6.12
CA VAL A 46 11.69 -4.20 -7.22
C VAL A 46 10.74 -5.39 -7.10
N ASP A 47 11.23 -6.52 -6.64
CA ASP A 47 10.40 -7.72 -6.47
C ASP A 47 9.28 -7.46 -5.49
N LYS A 48 9.60 -6.86 -4.38
CA LYS A 48 8.64 -6.49 -3.36
C LYS A 48 7.68 -5.39 -3.83
N ILE A 49 8.19 -4.36 -4.53
CA ILE A 49 7.35 -3.28 -5.08
C ILE A 49 6.29 -3.85 -6.02
N VAL A 50 6.67 -4.76 -6.92
CA VAL A 50 5.75 -5.35 -7.90
C VAL A 50 4.60 -6.10 -7.21
N THR A 51 4.81 -6.69 -6.03
CA THR A 51 3.72 -7.36 -5.29
C THR A 51 2.64 -6.40 -4.81
N TYR A 52 2.96 -5.10 -4.71
CA TYR A 52 2.02 -4.03 -4.35
C TYR A 52 1.47 -3.25 -5.54
N MET A 53 1.80 -3.63 -6.76
CA MET A 53 1.24 -3.01 -7.96
C MET A 53 0.04 -3.81 -8.48
N PRO A 54 -1.02 -3.14 -8.99
CA PRO A 54 -2.10 -3.86 -9.65
C PRO A 54 -1.57 -4.77 -10.76
N PRO A 55 -1.96 -6.07 -10.79
CA PRO A 55 -1.44 -7.03 -11.77
C PRO A 55 -1.56 -6.57 -13.21
N LYS A 56 -2.67 -5.91 -13.56
CA LYS A 56 -2.92 -5.36 -14.88
C LYS A 56 -1.93 -4.25 -15.26
N LEU A 57 -1.46 -3.44 -14.29
CA LEU A 57 -0.42 -2.44 -14.57
C LEU A 57 0.92 -3.10 -14.84
N VAL A 58 1.24 -4.16 -14.13
CA VAL A 58 2.47 -4.94 -14.35
C VAL A 58 2.43 -5.58 -15.74
N GLU A 59 1.31 -6.18 -16.13
CA GLU A 59 1.10 -6.76 -17.46
C GLU A 59 1.22 -5.70 -18.57
N ASN A 60 0.53 -4.58 -18.43
CA ASN A 60 0.58 -3.47 -19.40
C ASN A 60 1.98 -2.86 -19.55
N ALA A 61 2.80 -2.91 -18.50
CA ALA A 61 4.21 -2.50 -18.57
C ALA A 61 5.12 -3.54 -19.24
N GLY A 62 4.55 -4.68 -19.68
CA GLY A 62 5.26 -5.77 -20.32
C GLY A 62 5.87 -6.79 -19.36
N GLY A 63 5.31 -6.86 -18.15
CA GLY A 63 5.70 -7.79 -17.11
C GLY A 63 6.80 -7.28 -16.20
N LYS A 64 7.06 -8.07 -15.15
CA LYS A 64 8.02 -7.74 -14.08
C LYS A 64 9.41 -7.44 -14.62
N GLU A 65 9.91 -8.23 -15.57
CA GLU A 65 11.28 -8.06 -16.11
C GLU A 65 11.46 -6.69 -16.77
N LYS A 66 10.50 -6.26 -17.62
CA LYS A 66 10.56 -4.94 -18.25
C LYS A 66 10.45 -3.82 -17.23
N MET A 67 9.65 -4.00 -16.20
CA MET A 67 9.57 -3.02 -15.10
C MET A 67 10.89 -2.92 -14.34
N MET A 68 11.57 -4.03 -14.08
CA MET A 68 12.90 -4.03 -13.45
C MET A 68 13.91 -3.27 -14.31
N MET A 69 13.97 -3.55 -15.62
CA MET A 69 14.87 -2.85 -16.54
C MET A 69 14.59 -1.34 -16.61
N ALA A 70 13.29 -0.95 -16.68
CA ALA A 70 12.90 0.45 -16.68
C ALA A 70 13.30 1.16 -15.38
N ARG A 71 13.14 0.49 -14.25
CA ARG A 71 13.53 1.02 -12.95
C ARG A 71 15.03 1.15 -12.78
N ASP A 72 15.81 0.17 -13.23
CA ASP A 72 17.28 0.25 -13.21
C ASP A 72 17.77 1.40 -14.08
N THR A 73 17.18 1.60 -15.23
CA THR A 73 17.45 2.74 -16.10
C THR A 73 17.14 4.05 -15.39
N MET A 74 15.95 4.15 -14.76
CA MET A 74 15.54 5.33 -13.99
C MET A 74 16.50 5.58 -12.82
N ASN A 75 16.88 4.54 -12.07
CA ASN A 75 17.83 4.67 -10.95
C ASN A 75 19.20 5.19 -11.42
N LYS A 76 19.68 4.77 -12.59
CA LYS A 76 20.94 5.30 -13.18
C LYS A 76 20.81 6.80 -13.49
N TYR A 77 19.71 7.22 -14.14
CA TYR A 77 19.46 8.64 -14.39
C TYR A 77 19.35 9.45 -13.10
N MET A 78 18.57 8.97 -12.13
CA MET A 78 18.42 9.64 -10.84
C MET A 78 19.78 9.86 -10.17
N LYS A 79 20.65 8.85 -10.18
CA LYS A 79 21.98 8.93 -9.60
C LYS A 79 22.86 9.99 -10.30
N GLN A 80 22.77 10.16 -11.63
CA GLN A 80 23.53 11.17 -12.38
C GLN A 80 23.20 12.60 -11.93
N PHE A 81 21.95 12.84 -11.51
CA PHE A 81 21.49 14.14 -11.02
C PHE A 81 21.58 14.26 -9.48
N GLY A 82 22.24 13.32 -8.80
CA GLY A 82 22.28 13.29 -7.34
C GLY A 82 20.89 13.17 -6.71
N ALA A 83 19.94 12.60 -7.47
CA ALA A 83 18.59 12.40 -7.00
C ALA A 83 18.50 11.10 -6.20
N GLU A 84 18.00 11.20 -4.97
CA GLU A 84 17.85 10.06 -4.08
C GLU A 84 16.64 10.25 -3.16
N ILE A 85 15.80 9.23 -3.07
CA ILE A 85 14.71 9.22 -2.10
C ILE A 85 15.30 8.92 -0.73
N LYS A 86 15.10 9.83 0.23
CA LYS A 86 15.65 9.72 1.58
C LYS A 86 14.63 9.18 2.57
N LYS A 87 13.36 9.55 2.38
CA LYS A 87 12.29 9.14 3.29
C LYS A 87 10.95 9.14 2.57
N VAL A 88 10.09 8.20 2.94
CA VAL A 88 8.70 8.16 2.52
C VAL A 88 7.83 8.04 3.77
N THR A 89 6.90 8.97 3.92
CA THR A 89 5.94 9.01 5.04
C THR A 89 4.55 8.72 4.50
N ILE A 90 3.85 7.77 5.11
CA ILE A 90 2.50 7.36 4.76
C ILE A 90 1.52 7.96 5.77
N GLY A 91 0.54 8.70 5.26
CA GLY A 91 -0.55 9.26 6.06
C GLY A 91 -1.63 8.23 6.42
N ASN A 92 -2.73 8.70 6.99
CA ASN A 92 -3.87 7.83 7.26
C ASN A 92 -4.71 7.66 5.98
N PRO A 93 -5.22 6.45 5.71
CA PRO A 93 -6.15 6.22 4.62
C PRO A 93 -7.41 7.08 4.75
N GLY A 94 -7.97 7.48 3.63
CA GLY A 94 -9.26 8.13 3.55
C GLY A 94 -10.43 7.14 3.71
N LYS A 95 -11.65 7.62 3.43
CA LYS A 95 -12.85 6.78 3.44
C LYS A 95 -12.68 5.62 2.45
N ILE A 96 -12.96 4.40 2.91
CA ILE A 96 -12.99 3.21 2.06
C ILE A 96 -14.33 3.18 1.31
N ILE A 97 -14.26 3.02 0.01
CA ILE A 97 -15.40 2.94 -0.90
C ILE A 97 -15.48 1.52 -1.45
N SER A 98 -16.66 0.91 -1.38
CA SER A 98 -16.93 -0.34 -2.07
C SER A 98 -17.53 -0.03 -3.44
N TYR A 99 -16.85 -0.41 -4.51
CA TYR A 99 -17.30 -0.17 -5.86
C TYR A 99 -17.05 -1.38 -6.75
N LYS A 100 -18.07 -1.84 -7.45
CA LYS A 100 -18.05 -3.11 -8.19
C LYS A 100 -17.64 -4.25 -7.23
N LYS A 101 -16.52 -4.90 -7.45
CA LYS A 101 -16.01 -5.99 -6.60
C LYS A 101 -14.75 -5.57 -5.83
N GLN A 102 -14.48 -4.26 -5.73
CA GLN A 102 -13.26 -3.73 -5.14
C GLN A 102 -13.56 -2.85 -3.94
N LEU A 103 -12.64 -2.84 -2.99
CA LEU A 103 -12.50 -1.79 -1.99
C LEU A 103 -11.47 -0.79 -2.48
N GLN A 104 -11.77 0.49 -2.37
CA GLN A 104 -10.92 1.55 -2.89
C GLN A 104 -10.80 2.69 -1.88
N THR A 105 -9.62 3.26 -1.74
CA THR A 105 -9.38 4.43 -0.91
C THR A 105 -8.17 5.20 -1.42
N THR A 106 -7.92 6.36 -0.83
CA THR A 106 -6.72 7.16 -1.07
C THR A 106 -5.88 7.24 0.20
N VAL A 107 -4.55 7.25 0.04
CA VAL A 107 -3.59 7.34 1.15
C VAL A 107 -2.62 8.48 0.85
N PRO A 108 -2.56 9.54 1.67
CA PRO A 108 -1.57 10.59 1.50
C PRO A 108 -0.15 10.07 1.66
N GLN A 109 0.75 10.55 0.81
CA GLN A 109 2.18 10.21 0.85
C GLN A 109 3.02 11.48 0.78
N THR A 110 4.07 11.54 1.58
CA THR A 110 5.11 12.56 1.50
C THR A 110 6.46 11.89 1.23
N THR A 111 7.12 12.29 0.16
CA THR A 111 8.45 11.81 -0.21
C THR A 111 9.46 12.93 0.00
N GLU A 112 10.49 12.68 0.79
CA GLU A 112 11.67 13.52 0.96
C GLU A 112 12.79 12.95 0.11
N ALA A 113 13.37 13.78 -0.76
CA ALA A 113 14.41 13.38 -1.68
C ALA A 113 15.52 14.44 -1.74
N SER A 114 16.69 14.09 -2.23
CA SER A 114 17.68 15.03 -2.71
C SER A 114 17.61 15.15 -4.23
N PHE A 115 17.88 16.34 -4.76
CA PHE A 115 18.02 16.59 -6.19
C PHE A 115 18.97 17.77 -6.42
N LEU A 116 20.04 17.55 -7.18
CA LEU A 116 21.09 18.56 -7.43
C LEU A 116 21.58 19.23 -6.13
N GLY A 117 21.78 18.46 -5.08
CA GLY A 117 22.25 18.95 -3.77
C GLY A 117 21.20 19.61 -2.89
N ASN A 118 19.99 19.85 -3.40
CA ASN A 118 18.90 20.44 -2.63
C ASN A 118 17.98 19.37 -2.04
N ALA A 119 17.37 19.66 -0.89
CA ALA A 119 16.29 18.84 -0.37
C ALA A 119 14.98 19.16 -1.10
N VAL A 120 14.24 18.12 -1.48
CA VAL A 120 12.96 18.24 -2.20
C VAL A 120 11.90 17.48 -1.44
N ILE A 121 10.75 18.12 -1.21
CA ILE A 121 9.56 17.51 -0.63
C ILE A 121 8.48 17.42 -1.70
N LEU A 122 8.00 16.21 -1.94
CA LEU A 122 6.88 15.93 -2.83
C LEU A 122 5.73 15.32 -2.04
N GLN A 123 4.55 15.92 -2.15
CA GLN A 123 3.31 15.35 -1.62
C GLN A 123 2.52 14.74 -2.78
N SER A 124 2.13 13.49 -2.62
CA SER A 124 1.33 12.74 -3.58
C SER A 124 0.26 11.92 -2.84
N THR A 125 -0.56 11.24 -3.61
CA THR A 125 -1.60 10.35 -3.09
C THR A 125 -1.37 8.97 -3.69
N LEU A 126 -1.42 7.94 -2.85
CA LEU A 126 -1.55 6.57 -3.31
C LEU A 126 -3.04 6.25 -3.49
N ILE A 127 -3.41 5.74 -4.64
CA ILE A 127 -4.70 5.08 -4.83
C ILE A 127 -4.52 3.65 -4.36
N ALA A 128 -5.27 3.23 -3.35
CA ALA A 128 -5.23 1.89 -2.79
C ALA A 128 -6.46 1.10 -3.24
N ILE A 129 -6.25 -0.11 -3.76
CA ILE A 129 -7.29 -0.99 -4.32
C ILE A 129 -7.10 -2.39 -3.75
N SER A 130 -8.21 -3.02 -3.34
CA SER A 130 -8.25 -4.42 -2.93
C SER A 130 -9.39 -5.13 -3.65
N ASP A 131 -9.16 -6.32 -4.17
CA ASP A 131 -10.14 -7.19 -4.84
C ASP A 131 -10.45 -8.48 -4.05
N ASP A 132 -9.85 -8.63 -2.87
CA ASP A 132 -9.97 -9.80 -1.99
C ASP A 132 -10.61 -9.50 -0.62
N GLY A 133 -11.36 -8.39 -0.55
CA GLY A 133 -12.05 -7.98 0.67
C GLY A 133 -11.16 -7.28 1.70
N GLY A 134 -10.07 -6.66 1.27
CA GLY A 134 -9.19 -5.85 2.12
C GLY A 134 -8.04 -6.60 2.75
N LYS A 135 -7.76 -7.84 2.33
CA LYS A 135 -6.63 -8.64 2.82
C LYS A 135 -5.31 -8.19 2.19
N HIS A 136 -5.32 -7.98 0.88
CA HIS A 136 -4.20 -7.43 0.12
C HIS A 136 -4.60 -6.14 -0.58
N TRP A 137 -3.70 -5.14 -0.55
CA TRP A 137 -3.90 -3.85 -1.17
C TRP A 137 -2.82 -3.55 -2.19
N TYR A 138 -3.25 -3.14 -3.37
CA TYR A 138 -2.39 -2.62 -4.43
C TYR A 138 -2.36 -1.11 -4.36
N PHE A 139 -1.24 -0.49 -4.74
CA PHE A 139 -1.05 0.95 -4.66
C PHE A 139 -0.59 1.53 -5.99
N VAL A 140 -1.17 2.68 -6.36
CA VAL A 140 -0.77 3.46 -7.55
C VAL A 140 -0.47 4.89 -7.11
N ASP A 141 0.76 5.34 -7.33
CA ASP A 141 1.19 6.70 -6.98
C ASP A 141 0.75 7.72 -8.03
N THR A 142 -0.01 8.72 -7.60
CA THR A 142 -0.50 9.80 -8.48
C THR A 142 0.59 10.76 -8.94
N SER A 143 1.79 10.71 -8.38
CA SER A 143 2.94 11.45 -8.90
C SER A 143 3.42 10.89 -10.24
N ILE A 144 3.24 9.57 -10.45
CA ILE A 144 3.63 8.84 -11.67
C ILE A 144 2.47 8.78 -12.66
N TYR A 145 1.28 8.43 -12.18
CA TYR A 145 0.07 8.30 -12.99
C TYR A 145 -0.83 9.52 -12.77
N ARG A 146 -1.06 10.34 -13.81
CA ARG A 146 -1.82 11.59 -13.69
C ARG A 146 -2.94 11.68 -14.74
N GLY A 147 -4.03 12.35 -14.38
CA GLY A 147 -5.14 12.64 -15.30
C GLY A 147 -5.69 11.41 -16.00
N GLU A 148 -5.79 11.45 -17.31
CA GLU A 148 -6.31 10.35 -18.12
C GLU A 148 -5.50 9.06 -18.01
N LYS A 149 -4.20 9.13 -17.68
CA LYS A 149 -3.38 7.93 -17.44
C LYS A 149 -3.87 7.12 -16.24
N ILE A 150 -4.42 7.77 -15.20
CA ILE A 150 -5.02 7.06 -14.08
C ILE A 150 -6.25 6.28 -14.54
N LYS A 151 -7.15 6.91 -15.29
CA LYS A 151 -8.37 6.26 -15.79
C LYS A 151 -8.06 5.11 -16.73
N SER A 152 -7.06 5.27 -17.60
CA SER A 152 -6.59 4.22 -18.49
C SER A 152 -5.97 3.04 -17.74
N ALA A 153 -5.19 3.34 -16.70
CA ALA A 153 -4.52 2.33 -15.88
C ALA A 153 -5.49 1.60 -14.93
N LEU A 154 -6.50 2.32 -14.43
CA LEU A 154 -7.48 1.86 -13.45
C LEU A 154 -8.90 2.19 -13.91
N PRO A 155 -9.43 1.48 -14.93
CA PRO A 155 -10.74 1.79 -15.52
C PRO A 155 -11.92 1.51 -14.58
N GLU A 156 -11.68 0.81 -13.49
CA GLU A 156 -12.70 0.44 -12.50
C GLU A 156 -12.68 1.30 -11.24
N LEU A 157 -12.06 2.48 -11.30
CA LEU A 157 -12.13 3.42 -10.19
C LEU A 157 -13.54 3.96 -9.99
N SER A 158 -13.94 4.04 -8.73
CA SER A 158 -15.20 4.66 -8.33
C SER A 158 -15.21 6.16 -8.69
N PRO A 159 -16.29 6.68 -9.28
CA PRO A 159 -16.44 8.11 -9.49
C PRO A 159 -16.51 8.92 -8.18
N GLU A 160 -16.83 8.25 -7.06
CA GLU A 160 -16.85 8.85 -5.73
C GLU A 160 -15.46 8.95 -5.09
N LEU A 161 -14.45 8.31 -5.67
CA LEU A 161 -13.09 8.33 -5.13
C LEU A 161 -12.45 9.69 -5.39
N VAL A 162 -12.36 10.50 -4.34
CA VAL A 162 -11.70 11.81 -4.41
C VAL A 162 -10.19 11.62 -4.42
N ILE A 163 -9.56 11.95 -5.54
CA ILE A 163 -8.10 11.86 -5.72
C ILE A 163 -7.53 13.28 -5.71
N PRO A 164 -6.88 13.71 -4.62
CA PRO A 164 -6.24 15.02 -4.58
C PRO A 164 -5.16 15.13 -5.65
N PRO A 165 -5.04 16.28 -6.34
CA PRO A 165 -3.95 16.50 -7.28
C PRO A 165 -2.60 16.48 -6.55
N PRO A 166 -1.52 15.98 -7.18
CA PRO A 166 -0.19 16.05 -6.60
C PRO A 166 0.24 17.51 -6.45
N SER A 167 0.92 17.82 -5.36
CA SER A 167 1.49 19.14 -5.15
C SER A 167 2.72 19.37 -6.05
N MET A 168 3.04 20.64 -6.30
CA MET A 168 4.35 20.96 -6.87
C MET A 168 5.45 20.61 -5.86
N PRO A 169 6.60 20.06 -6.32
CA PRO A 169 7.73 19.80 -5.44
C PRO A 169 8.19 21.10 -4.76
N LYS A 170 8.36 21.05 -3.44
CA LYS A 170 8.97 22.13 -2.67
C LYS A 170 10.46 21.89 -2.58
N ILE A 171 11.25 22.82 -3.10
CA ILE A 171 12.71 22.79 -2.97
C ILE A 171 13.09 23.53 -1.70
N ILE A 172 13.85 22.90 -0.83
CA ILE A 172 14.43 23.50 0.36
C ILE A 172 15.91 23.70 0.07
N SER A 173 16.28 24.95 -0.26
CA SER A 173 17.69 25.30 -0.45
C SER A 173 18.42 25.22 0.89
N ASN A 174 19.47 24.41 0.98
CA ASN A 174 20.43 24.51 2.07
C ASN A 174 21.21 25.82 1.86
N GLN A 175 20.87 26.85 2.64
CA GLN A 175 21.69 28.07 2.72
C GLN A 175 22.99 27.78 3.44
#